data_d7ed71bc0b4d8b885edc0ccabf4d1b14
#
_entry.id   d7ed71bc0b4d8b885edc0ccabf4d1b14
#
_cell.length_a   1.000
_cell.length_b   1.000
_cell.length_c   1.000
_cell.angle_alpha   90.00
_cell.angle_beta   90.00
_cell.angle_gamma   90.00
#
_symmetry.space_group_name_H-M   'P 1'
#
loop_
_entity.id
_entity.type
_entity.pdbx_description
1 polymer ?
#
loop_
_entity_poly.entity_id
_entity_poly.type
_entity_poly.pdbx_seq_one_letter_code
_entity_poly.pdbx_strand_id
1 'polypeptide(L)'
;MMHRRFRPLMLTLLVVGGMLGLTSGCTSTLKAVTGTYSYYEVIDGKVTYFRWNPMGMRYHTRVLEQADPATFEAIGTEHGKDATTVYEWDIPILHADPATFKRLTENYARDATQVFYGRTRLEGADINTFERLGDGWSRDSDDFYFGNKRLDICDIDTFETLSMWRALDSQCYYIESEQITAVDRASLQILWGGYASDRSHVYWLEHL
;
A
#
# COMPACT_ATOMS: atom_id res chain seq x y z
N MET A 1 51.97 -8.31 -1.78
CA MET A 1 50.73 -7.98 -2.49
C MET A 1 49.80 -7.30 -1.50
N MET A 2 49.65 -5.98 -1.64
CA MET A 2 48.92 -5.12 -0.70
C MET A 2 47.49 -4.91 -1.21
N HIS A 3 46.48 -5.38 -0.46
CA HIS A 3 45.09 -5.05 -0.71
C HIS A 3 44.75 -3.72 -0.07
N ARG A 4 44.58 -2.68 -0.87
CA ARG A 4 44.02 -1.38 -0.43
C ARG A 4 42.50 -1.49 -0.32
N ARG A 5 41.96 -1.35 0.89
CA ARG A 5 40.53 -1.16 1.17
C ARG A 5 40.18 0.31 0.90
N PHE A 6 39.28 0.54 -0.04
CA PHE A 6 38.60 1.83 -0.23
C PHE A 6 37.54 2.02 0.84
N ARG A 7 37.67 3.10 1.62
CA ARG A 7 36.60 3.59 2.50
C ARG A 7 35.86 4.70 1.75
N PRO A 8 34.51 4.72 1.73
CA PRO A 8 33.78 5.88 1.20
C PRO A 8 33.83 7.02 2.20
N LEU A 9 34.17 8.20 1.71
CA LEU A 9 34.17 9.47 2.43
C LEU A 9 32.71 9.90 2.65
N MET A 10 32.28 9.95 3.91
CA MET A 10 31.04 10.62 4.29
C MET A 10 31.27 12.14 4.24
N LEU A 11 30.64 12.81 3.30
CA LEU A 11 30.63 14.27 3.21
C LEU A 11 29.56 14.81 4.16
N THR A 12 30.00 15.27 5.35
CA THR A 12 29.14 15.95 6.31
C THR A 12 29.03 17.43 5.91
N LEU A 13 27.86 17.83 5.39
CA LEU A 13 27.59 19.24 5.13
C LEU A 13 27.14 19.92 6.44
N LEU A 14 28.03 20.72 7.05
CA LEU A 14 27.71 21.62 8.15
C LEU A 14 27.05 22.87 7.58
N VAL A 15 25.74 23.06 7.83
CA VAL A 15 25.08 24.35 7.59
C VAL A 15 25.13 25.15 8.89
N VAL A 16 25.99 26.19 8.91
CA VAL A 16 26.03 27.18 9.98
C VAL A 16 24.87 28.16 9.73
N GLY A 17 23.84 28.10 10.57
CA GLY A 17 22.73 29.05 10.54
C GLY A 17 23.03 30.28 11.38
N GLY A 18 22.94 31.45 10.77
CA GLY A 18 22.95 32.75 11.48
C GLY A 18 21.60 33.00 12.18
N MET A 19 21.69 33.41 13.44
CA MET A 19 20.61 33.93 14.28
C MET A 19 20.25 35.35 13.85
N LEU A 20 18.94 35.64 13.76
CA LEU A 20 18.27 36.81 14.36
C LEU A 20 16.83 36.96 13.82
N GLY A 21 15.86 37.04 14.74
CA GLY A 21 14.49 37.52 14.41
C GLY A 21 13.38 36.75 15.15
N LEU A 22 13.02 37.27 16.33
CA LEU A 22 11.86 36.83 17.12
C LEU A 22 10.55 37.15 16.37
N THR A 23 9.81 36.14 15.93
CA THR A 23 8.35 36.17 15.82
C THR A 23 7.81 34.81 16.23
N SER A 24 6.91 34.81 17.23
CA SER A 24 6.18 33.65 17.70
C SER A 24 5.29 33.11 16.58
N GLY A 25 5.78 32.18 15.80
CA GLY A 25 5.01 31.39 14.88
C GLY A 25 5.26 29.94 15.23
N CYS A 26 4.21 29.21 15.54
CA CYS A 26 4.25 27.77 15.78
C CYS A 26 4.75 27.07 14.51
N THR A 27 6.05 26.90 14.35
CA THR A 27 6.64 26.08 13.29
C THR A 27 6.60 24.64 13.73
N SER A 28 5.49 23.96 13.46
CA SER A 28 5.48 22.50 13.46
C SER A 28 6.37 22.06 12.30
N THR A 29 7.62 21.75 12.59
CA THR A 29 8.55 21.13 11.64
C THR A 29 8.07 19.72 11.39
N LEU A 30 7.27 19.52 10.34
CA LEU A 30 7.07 18.21 9.76
C LEU A 30 8.45 17.68 9.36
N LYS A 31 8.91 16.62 10.02
CA LYS A 31 10.12 15.91 9.62
C LYS A 31 9.91 15.40 8.19
N ALA A 32 10.54 16.07 7.23
CA ALA A 32 10.63 15.54 5.88
C ALA A 32 11.29 14.15 5.95
N VAL A 33 10.57 13.13 5.56
CA VAL A 33 11.14 11.79 5.35
C VAL A 33 11.97 11.89 4.07
N THR A 34 13.25 12.17 4.23
CA THR A 34 14.19 12.31 3.12
C THR A 34 14.40 10.95 2.44
N GLY A 35 14.17 10.88 1.16
CA GLY A 35 14.56 9.76 0.32
C GLY A 35 13.46 9.12 -0.51
N THR A 36 12.31 9.74 -0.66
CA THR A 36 11.18 9.15 -1.40
C THR A 36 10.65 10.08 -2.46
N TYR A 37 10.11 9.46 -3.50
CA TYR A 37 9.49 10.12 -4.64
C TYR A 37 8.18 10.84 -4.28
N SER A 38 7.75 10.82 -3.02
CA SER A 38 6.51 11.43 -2.53
C SER A 38 6.65 11.87 -1.07
N TYR A 39 6.04 12.99 -0.68
CA TYR A 39 6.02 13.52 0.69
C TYR A 39 4.93 14.57 0.88
N TYR A 40 4.68 14.93 2.16
CA TYR A 40 3.79 16.04 2.52
C TYR A 40 4.59 17.19 3.13
N GLU A 41 4.15 18.41 2.86
CA GLU A 41 4.72 19.63 3.44
C GLU A 41 3.61 20.67 3.70
N VAL A 42 3.77 21.47 4.75
CA VAL A 42 2.88 22.61 4.98
C VAL A 42 3.50 23.85 4.35
N ILE A 43 2.83 24.40 3.34
CA ILE A 43 3.25 25.58 2.61
C ILE A 43 2.12 26.61 2.69
N ASP A 44 2.45 27.85 3.12
CA ASP A 44 1.49 28.95 3.27
C ASP A 44 0.24 28.55 4.09
N GLY A 45 0.45 27.75 5.15
CA GLY A 45 -0.62 27.30 6.01
C GLY A 45 -1.53 26.22 5.41
N LYS A 46 -1.12 25.56 4.33
CA LYS A 46 -1.87 24.48 3.68
C LYS A 46 -1.01 23.23 3.58
N VAL A 47 -1.60 22.08 3.85
CA VAL A 47 -0.96 20.78 3.62
C VAL A 47 -0.90 20.52 2.12
N THR A 48 0.31 20.25 1.62
CA THR A 48 0.56 20.00 0.20
C THR A 48 1.24 18.65 0.04
N TYR A 49 0.71 17.81 -0.83
CA TYR A 49 1.30 16.54 -1.22
C TYR A 49 2.16 16.70 -2.47
N PHE A 50 3.35 16.15 -2.44
CA PHE A 50 4.33 16.14 -3.53
C PHE A 50 4.52 14.72 -4.03
N ARG A 51 4.38 14.51 -5.34
CA ARG A 51 4.66 13.25 -6.01
C ARG A 51 5.63 13.46 -7.15
N TRP A 52 6.77 12.78 -7.11
CA TRP A 52 7.75 12.83 -8.18
C TRP A 52 7.22 12.14 -9.44
N ASN A 53 7.34 12.82 -10.58
CA ASN A 53 7.09 12.25 -11.89
C ASN A 53 8.42 12.08 -12.65
N PRO A 54 8.94 10.85 -12.76
CA PRO A 54 10.23 10.60 -13.42
C PRO A 54 10.21 10.90 -14.93
N MET A 55 9.08 10.75 -15.62
CA MET A 55 8.97 11.08 -17.04
C MET A 55 9.04 12.58 -17.30
N GLY A 56 8.48 13.39 -16.41
CA GLY A 56 8.51 14.85 -16.50
C GLY A 56 9.65 15.50 -15.72
N MET A 57 10.45 14.73 -14.97
CA MET A 57 11.51 15.19 -14.07
C MET A 57 11.06 16.36 -13.17
N ARG A 58 9.84 16.28 -12.65
CA ARG A 58 9.24 17.31 -11.80
C ARG A 58 8.30 16.72 -10.76
N TYR A 59 8.06 17.47 -9.69
CA TYR A 59 6.99 17.15 -8.76
C TYR A 59 5.63 17.59 -9.30
N HIS A 60 4.63 16.71 -9.14
CA HIS A 60 3.22 17.10 -9.14
C HIS A 60 2.84 17.43 -7.72
N THR A 61 2.19 18.55 -7.54
CA THR A 61 1.74 19.02 -6.23
C THR A 61 0.22 19.02 -6.15
N ARG A 62 -0.31 18.66 -5.00
CA ARG A 62 -1.75 18.73 -4.67
C ARG A 62 -1.92 19.33 -3.29
N VAL A 63 -2.73 20.33 -3.18
CA VAL A 63 -3.13 20.91 -1.89
C VAL A 63 -4.28 20.07 -1.31
N LEU A 64 -4.16 19.68 -0.06
CA LEU A 64 -5.21 19.01 0.69
C LEU A 64 -6.08 20.11 1.32
N GLU A 65 -7.09 20.60 0.59
CA GLU A 65 -7.89 21.76 0.97
C GLU A 65 -8.67 21.59 2.28
N GLN A 66 -8.93 20.33 2.68
CA GLN A 66 -9.69 19.99 3.90
C GLN A 66 -8.80 19.60 5.07
N ALA A 67 -7.49 19.45 4.86
CA ALA A 67 -6.58 19.02 5.91
C ALA A 67 -6.26 20.18 6.86
N ASP A 68 -6.33 19.90 8.15
CA ASP A 68 -5.91 20.85 9.18
C ASP A 68 -4.38 20.81 9.35
N PRO A 69 -3.65 21.84 8.91
CA PRO A 69 -2.19 21.87 9.00
C PRO A 69 -1.67 21.90 10.43
N ALA A 70 -2.49 22.30 11.41
CA ALA A 70 -2.09 22.35 12.82
C ALA A 70 -2.01 20.97 13.47
N THR A 71 -2.77 20.01 12.97
CA THR A 71 -2.84 18.65 13.49
C THR A 71 -2.32 17.59 12.51
N PHE A 72 -1.90 18.01 11.30
CA PHE A 72 -1.49 17.08 10.25
C PHE A 72 -0.19 16.35 10.61
N GLU A 73 -0.22 15.04 10.41
CA GLU A 73 0.90 14.12 10.59
C GLU A 73 1.05 13.23 9.35
N ALA A 74 2.25 13.17 8.76
CA ALA A 74 2.55 12.23 7.69
C ALA A 74 2.83 10.82 8.27
N ILE A 75 2.13 9.81 7.74
CA ILE A 75 2.28 8.39 8.10
C ILE A 75 3.09 7.67 7.00
N GLY A 76 4.28 8.14 6.72
CA GLY A 76 5.10 7.67 5.61
C GLY A 76 4.96 8.55 4.38
N THR A 77 5.16 7.96 3.19
CA THR A 77 5.29 8.73 1.94
C THR A 77 3.97 8.98 1.23
N GLU A 78 2.97 8.15 1.50
CA GLU A 78 1.71 8.13 0.75
C GLU A 78 0.49 8.37 1.64
N HIS A 79 0.63 8.17 2.96
CA HIS A 79 -0.45 8.39 3.90
C HIS A 79 -0.14 9.57 4.83
N GLY A 80 -1.17 10.30 5.17
CA GLY A 80 -1.16 11.34 6.19
C GLY A 80 -2.50 11.38 6.92
N LYS A 81 -2.55 12.03 8.05
CA LYS A 81 -3.79 12.26 8.80
C LYS A 81 -3.74 13.59 9.51
N ASP A 82 -4.90 14.15 9.78
CA ASP A 82 -5.11 15.17 10.77
C ASP A 82 -5.99 14.66 11.92
N ALA A 83 -6.51 15.51 12.76
CA ALA A 83 -7.36 15.11 13.87
C ALA A 83 -8.68 14.45 13.44
N THR A 84 -9.12 14.64 12.20
CA THR A 84 -10.46 14.25 11.72
C THR A 84 -10.45 13.32 10.52
N THR A 85 -9.38 13.29 9.74
CA THR A 85 -9.35 12.65 8.43
C THR A 85 -8.02 11.96 8.17
N VAL A 86 -8.08 10.78 7.56
CA VAL A 86 -6.92 10.08 7.01
C VAL A 86 -6.88 10.28 5.51
N TYR A 87 -5.70 10.44 4.96
CA TYR A 87 -5.46 10.65 3.53
C TYR A 87 -4.51 9.60 2.97
N GLU A 88 -4.80 9.12 1.76
CA GLU A 88 -3.81 8.49 0.90
C GLU A 88 -3.54 9.46 -0.25
N TRP A 89 -2.30 9.91 -0.35
CA TRP A 89 -1.87 11.02 -1.20
C TRP A 89 -2.62 12.33 -0.86
N ASP A 90 -3.43 12.84 -1.79
CA ASP A 90 -4.28 14.02 -1.62
C ASP A 90 -5.77 13.69 -1.42
N ILE A 91 -6.11 12.40 -1.27
CA ILE A 91 -7.49 11.91 -1.27
C ILE A 91 -7.87 11.36 0.11
N PRO A 92 -8.98 11.79 0.71
CA PRO A 92 -9.47 11.23 1.97
C PRO A 92 -9.80 9.74 1.86
N ILE A 93 -9.43 8.98 2.90
CA ILE A 93 -9.89 7.61 3.10
C ILE A 93 -11.20 7.68 3.89
N LEU A 94 -12.30 7.39 3.23
CA LEU A 94 -13.62 7.49 3.86
C LEU A 94 -13.77 6.47 5.00
N HIS A 95 -14.34 6.93 6.11
CA HIS A 95 -14.64 6.14 7.31
C HIS A 95 -13.43 5.60 8.07
N ALA A 96 -12.20 5.99 7.71
CA ALA A 96 -11.03 5.65 8.49
C ALA A 96 -10.97 6.51 9.77
N ASP A 97 -10.72 5.88 10.91
CA ASP A 97 -10.52 6.57 12.18
C ASP A 97 -9.07 7.06 12.33
N PRO A 98 -8.80 8.39 12.29
CA PRO A 98 -7.44 8.90 12.39
C PRO A 98 -6.74 8.57 13.70
N ALA A 99 -7.51 8.39 14.80
CA ALA A 99 -6.93 8.14 16.10
C ALA A 99 -6.25 6.77 16.18
N THR A 100 -6.77 5.79 15.46
CA THR A 100 -6.31 4.40 15.51
C THR A 100 -5.71 3.89 14.21
N PHE A 101 -5.73 4.70 13.15
CA PHE A 101 -5.25 4.31 11.83
C PHE A 101 -3.76 3.93 11.84
N LYS A 102 -3.46 2.77 11.26
CA LYS A 102 -2.12 2.22 11.12
C LYS A 102 -1.93 1.63 9.74
N ARG A 103 -0.81 1.96 9.12
CA ARG A 103 -0.35 1.31 7.90
C ARG A 103 0.22 -0.07 8.25
N LEU A 104 -0.21 -1.11 7.55
CA LEU A 104 0.31 -2.47 7.67
C LEU A 104 1.38 -2.76 6.62
N THR A 105 1.13 -2.33 5.37
CA THR A 105 2.04 -2.48 4.22
C THR A 105 1.86 -1.31 3.26
N GLU A 106 2.38 -1.42 2.05
CA GLU A 106 2.16 -0.42 1.00
C GLU A 106 0.68 -0.27 0.64
N ASN A 107 -0.06 -1.39 0.57
CA ASN A 107 -1.45 -1.38 0.13
C ASN A 107 -2.47 -1.62 1.24
N TYR A 108 -2.07 -2.24 2.35
CA TYR A 108 -2.98 -2.53 3.46
C TYR A 108 -2.76 -1.59 4.63
N ALA A 109 -3.88 -1.10 5.17
CA ALA A 109 -3.96 -0.34 6.40
C ALA A 109 -5.14 -0.81 7.25
N ARG A 110 -5.19 -0.40 8.49
CA ARG A 110 -6.34 -0.66 9.38
C ARG A 110 -6.51 0.47 10.38
N ASP A 111 -7.70 0.58 10.93
CA ASP A 111 -7.96 1.28 12.19
C ASP A 111 -8.39 0.30 13.30
N ALA A 112 -9.10 0.74 14.31
CA ALA A 112 -9.58 -0.13 15.37
C ALA A 112 -10.71 -1.08 14.94
N THR A 113 -11.38 -0.79 13.84
CA THR A 113 -12.64 -1.45 13.44
C THR A 113 -12.65 -2.00 12.02
N GLN A 114 -11.74 -1.56 11.18
CA GLN A 114 -11.77 -1.83 9.73
C GLN A 114 -10.39 -2.10 9.17
N VAL A 115 -10.35 -2.90 8.10
CA VAL A 115 -9.18 -3.10 7.23
C VAL A 115 -9.43 -2.37 5.92
N PHE A 116 -8.37 -1.78 5.36
CA PHE A 116 -8.39 -1.06 4.09
C PHE A 116 -7.36 -1.65 3.13
N TYR A 117 -7.72 -1.71 1.85
CA TYR A 117 -6.80 -1.87 0.74
C TYR A 117 -6.78 -0.57 -0.08
N GLY A 118 -5.66 0.14 -0.06
CA GLY A 118 -5.63 1.52 -0.51
C GLY A 118 -6.66 2.37 0.25
N ARG A 119 -7.57 3.01 -0.48
CA ARG A 119 -8.65 3.82 0.09
C ARG A 119 -9.96 3.07 0.28
N THR A 120 -10.01 1.82 -0.13
CA THR A 120 -11.23 1.03 -0.10
C THR A 120 -11.27 0.17 1.17
N ARG A 121 -12.37 0.27 1.89
CA ARG A 121 -12.64 -0.64 3.00
C ARG A 121 -12.76 -2.07 2.49
N LEU A 122 -12.12 -3.00 3.19
CA LEU A 122 -12.25 -4.42 2.93
C LEU A 122 -13.50 -4.93 3.65
N GLU A 123 -14.59 -5.07 2.90
CA GLU A 123 -15.88 -5.41 3.47
C GLU A 123 -15.88 -6.82 4.07
N GLY A 124 -16.35 -6.91 5.33
CA GLY A 124 -16.47 -8.18 6.05
C GLY A 124 -15.19 -8.67 6.72
N ALA A 125 -14.04 -8.04 6.50
CA ALA A 125 -12.80 -8.51 7.07
C ALA A 125 -12.78 -8.42 8.61
N ASP A 126 -12.48 -9.53 9.28
CA ASP A 126 -12.25 -9.56 10.73
C ASP A 126 -10.85 -9.03 11.05
N ILE A 127 -10.81 -7.86 11.62
CA ILE A 127 -9.58 -7.15 11.99
C ILE A 127 -8.69 -7.92 12.97
N ASN A 128 -9.26 -8.81 13.80
CA ASN A 128 -8.52 -9.54 14.83
C ASN A 128 -7.73 -10.73 14.25
N THR A 129 -8.22 -11.28 13.15
CA THR A 129 -7.65 -12.45 12.50
C THR A 129 -7.06 -12.12 11.13
N PHE A 130 -7.18 -10.85 10.67
CA PHE A 130 -6.68 -10.43 9.37
C PHE A 130 -5.17 -10.61 9.25
N GLU A 131 -4.78 -11.33 8.20
CA GLU A 131 -3.40 -11.68 7.88
C GLU A 131 -3.13 -11.47 6.39
N ARG A 132 -1.98 -10.87 6.08
CA ARG A 132 -1.50 -10.74 4.71
C ARG A 132 -0.69 -11.96 4.30
N LEU A 133 -1.03 -12.56 3.17
CA LEU A 133 -0.33 -13.71 2.60
C LEU A 133 0.78 -13.33 1.62
N GLY A 134 0.74 -12.10 1.09
CA GLY A 134 1.69 -11.57 0.09
C GLY A 134 1.02 -11.28 -1.24
N ASP A 135 1.70 -10.53 -2.11
CA ASP A 135 1.33 -10.34 -3.52
C ASP A 135 -0.15 -9.99 -3.80
N GLY A 136 -0.74 -9.19 -2.92
CA GLY A 136 -2.16 -8.81 -3.01
C GLY A 136 -3.12 -9.77 -2.33
N TRP A 137 -2.68 -10.96 -1.93
CA TRP A 137 -3.47 -11.93 -1.18
C TRP A 137 -3.50 -11.64 0.31
N SER A 138 -4.65 -11.80 0.91
CA SER A 138 -4.85 -11.74 2.35
C SER A 138 -6.01 -12.64 2.78
N ARG A 139 -6.12 -12.88 4.08
CA ARG A 139 -7.22 -13.64 4.68
C ARG A 139 -7.54 -13.13 6.07
N ASP A 140 -8.67 -13.57 6.57
CA ASP A 140 -8.97 -13.64 8.00
C ASP A 140 -9.34 -15.07 8.39
N SER A 141 -10.07 -15.26 9.50
CA SER A 141 -10.49 -16.60 9.94
C SER A 141 -11.48 -17.28 9.00
N ASP A 142 -12.28 -16.51 8.27
CA ASP A 142 -13.44 -16.99 7.53
C ASP A 142 -13.33 -16.80 6.01
N ASP A 143 -12.48 -15.86 5.57
CA ASP A 143 -12.47 -15.43 4.18
C ASP A 143 -11.06 -15.20 3.63
N PHE A 144 -10.91 -15.33 2.31
CA PHE A 144 -9.76 -14.91 1.55
C PHE A 144 -10.08 -13.71 0.68
N TYR A 145 -9.05 -12.89 0.41
CA TYR A 145 -9.18 -11.66 -0.36
C TYR A 145 -8.04 -11.53 -1.37
N PHE A 146 -8.36 -10.94 -2.51
CA PHE A 146 -7.36 -10.44 -3.46
C PHE A 146 -7.56 -8.92 -3.65
N GLY A 147 -6.56 -8.13 -3.28
CA GLY A 147 -6.71 -6.69 -3.23
C GLY A 147 -7.84 -6.26 -2.29
N ASN A 148 -8.84 -5.58 -2.84
CA ASN A 148 -10.02 -5.13 -2.09
C ASN A 148 -11.24 -6.04 -2.26
N LYS A 149 -11.09 -7.18 -2.92
CA LYS A 149 -12.20 -8.10 -3.22
C LYS A 149 -12.14 -9.35 -2.34
N ARG A 150 -13.25 -9.68 -1.71
CA ARG A 150 -13.46 -10.97 -1.07
C ARG A 150 -13.64 -12.04 -2.15
N LEU A 151 -13.03 -13.20 -1.95
CA LEU A 151 -13.13 -14.32 -2.88
C LEU A 151 -14.32 -15.22 -2.51
N ASP A 152 -14.93 -15.78 -3.54
CA ASP A 152 -15.83 -16.93 -3.40
C ASP A 152 -14.99 -18.20 -3.52
N ILE A 153 -14.74 -18.87 -2.38
CA ILE A 153 -13.82 -20.00 -2.28
C ILE A 153 -14.59 -21.31 -2.34
N CYS A 154 -14.15 -22.24 -3.20
CA CYS A 154 -14.76 -23.57 -3.32
C CYS A 154 -14.42 -24.48 -2.12
N ASP A 155 -13.19 -24.44 -1.66
CA ASP A 155 -12.70 -25.25 -0.54
C ASP A 155 -11.64 -24.47 0.25
N ILE A 156 -12.10 -23.84 1.34
CA ILE A 156 -11.27 -22.96 2.17
C ILE A 156 -10.11 -23.68 2.86
N ASP A 157 -10.31 -24.96 3.21
CA ASP A 157 -9.31 -25.75 3.96
C ASP A 157 -8.09 -26.11 3.10
N THR A 158 -8.24 -26.10 1.78
CA THR A 158 -7.18 -26.47 0.84
C THR A 158 -6.69 -25.29 0.00
N PHE A 159 -7.15 -24.05 0.30
CA PHE A 159 -6.75 -22.88 -0.46
C PHE A 159 -5.27 -22.56 -0.32
N GLU A 160 -4.59 -22.41 -1.47
CA GLU A 160 -3.16 -22.13 -1.57
C GLU A 160 -2.88 -21.05 -2.62
N THR A 161 -2.07 -20.05 -2.26
CA THR A 161 -1.59 -19.05 -3.20
C THR A 161 -0.37 -19.59 -3.96
N LEU A 162 -0.40 -19.51 -5.29
CA LEU A 162 0.68 -20.01 -6.16
C LEU A 162 1.62 -18.90 -6.62
N SER A 163 1.11 -17.70 -6.81
CA SER A 163 1.88 -16.56 -7.29
C SER A 163 1.13 -15.25 -7.02
N MET A 164 1.70 -14.14 -7.46
CA MET A 164 1.11 -12.80 -7.34
C MET A 164 -0.36 -12.73 -7.79
N TRP A 165 -0.75 -13.51 -8.79
CA TRP A 165 -2.07 -13.41 -9.41
C TRP A 165 -2.89 -14.70 -9.35
N ARG A 166 -2.38 -15.76 -8.74
CA ARG A 166 -2.94 -17.11 -8.86
C ARG A 166 -3.02 -17.81 -7.54
N ALA A 167 -4.13 -18.50 -7.35
CA ALA A 167 -4.34 -19.41 -6.23
C ALA A 167 -5.14 -20.62 -6.72
N LEU A 168 -5.23 -21.62 -5.86
CA LEU A 168 -6.05 -22.79 -6.09
C LEU A 168 -6.53 -23.38 -4.77
N ASP A 169 -7.57 -24.19 -4.84
CA ASP A 169 -7.94 -25.11 -3.79
C ASP A 169 -8.15 -26.53 -4.42
N SER A 170 -8.74 -27.46 -3.69
CA SER A 170 -8.97 -28.82 -4.19
C SER A 170 -9.93 -28.90 -5.37
N GLN A 171 -10.77 -27.86 -5.58
CA GLN A 171 -11.85 -27.86 -6.55
C GLN A 171 -11.70 -26.80 -7.64
N CYS A 172 -11.15 -25.63 -7.28
CA CYS A 172 -11.14 -24.45 -8.12
C CYS A 172 -9.72 -23.89 -8.35
N TYR A 173 -9.60 -23.13 -9.41
CA TYR A 173 -8.44 -22.31 -9.73
C TYR A 173 -8.84 -20.84 -9.72
N TYR A 174 -7.99 -19.97 -9.24
CA TYR A 174 -8.26 -18.54 -9.11
C TYR A 174 -7.22 -17.74 -9.89
N ILE A 175 -7.70 -16.76 -10.62
CA ILE A 175 -6.87 -15.72 -11.24
C ILE A 175 -7.34 -14.39 -10.66
N GLU A 176 -6.47 -13.74 -9.88
CA GLU A 176 -6.84 -12.58 -9.07
C GLU A 176 -8.05 -12.88 -8.18
N SER A 177 -9.17 -12.18 -8.37
CA SER A 177 -10.42 -12.41 -7.64
C SER A 177 -11.42 -13.28 -8.40
N GLU A 178 -11.08 -13.77 -9.59
CA GLU A 178 -11.98 -14.54 -10.42
C GLU A 178 -11.81 -16.04 -10.17
N GLN A 179 -12.92 -16.70 -9.87
CA GLN A 179 -13.01 -18.14 -9.65
C GLN A 179 -13.23 -18.88 -10.97
N ILE A 180 -12.42 -19.91 -11.23
CA ILE A 180 -12.55 -20.78 -12.40
C ILE A 180 -12.91 -22.19 -11.93
N THR A 181 -14.18 -22.56 -12.06
CA THR A 181 -14.72 -23.83 -11.55
C THR A 181 -14.54 -25.01 -12.52
N ALA A 182 -14.37 -24.74 -13.83
CA ALA A 182 -14.27 -25.78 -14.86
C ALA A 182 -12.84 -26.28 -15.08
N VAL A 183 -12.00 -26.32 -14.02
CA VAL A 183 -10.60 -26.74 -14.11
C VAL A 183 -10.45 -28.23 -13.82
N ASP A 184 -9.82 -28.97 -14.73
CA ASP A 184 -9.36 -30.33 -14.43
C ASP A 184 -8.08 -30.26 -13.57
N ARG A 185 -8.28 -30.26 -12.24
CA ARG A 185 -7.19 -30.14 -11.24
C ARG A 185 -6.14 -31.24 -11.39
N ALA A 186 -6.52 -32.44 -11.82
CA ALA A 186 -5.60 -33.55 -11.98
C ALA A 186 -4.57 -33.36 -13.10
N SER A 187 -4.91 -32.55 -14.09
CA SER A 187 -4.03 -32.26 -15.23
C SER A 187 -3.57 -30.80 -15.30
N LEU A 188 -3.92 -29.96 -14.31
CA LEU A 188 -3.54 -28.55 -14.29
C LEU A 188 -2.03 -28.35 -14.24
N GLN A 189 -1.50 -27.59 -15.17
CA GLN A 189 -0.11 -27.18 -15.25
C GLN A 189 -0.01 -25.66 -15.24
N ILE A 190 0.79 -25.11 -14.36
CA ILE A 190 1.12 -23.69 -14.35
C ILE A 190 2.30 -23.49 -15.29
N LEU A 191 2.06 -22.68 -16.33
CA LEU A 191 3.01 -22.42 -17.39
C LEU A 191 3.71 -21.06 -17.18
N TRP A 192 4.77 -20.83 -17.94
CA TRP A 192 5.46 -19.55 -17.93
C TRP A 192 4.64 -18.45 -18.63
N GLY A 193 4.89 -17.17 -18.28
CA GLY A 193 4.30 -16.03 -18.97
C GLY A 193 2.82 -15.75 -18.67
N GLY A 194 2.32 -16.22 -17.52
CA GLY A 194 0.94 -15.92 -17.16
C GLY A 194 -0.07 -16.97 -17.58
N TYR A 195 0.34 -18.04 -18.22
CA TYR A 195 -0.53 -19.12 -18.67
C TYR A 195 -0.66 -20.24 -17.65
N ALA A 196 -1.81 -20.91 -17.66
CA ALA A 196 -2.01 -22.22 -17.11
C ALA A 196 -2.78 -23.06 -18.12
N SER A 197 -2.69 -24.38 -18.06
CA SER A 197 -3.48 -25.29 -18.89
C SER A 197 -3.88 -26.52 -18.13
N ASP A 198 -5.02 -27.06 -18.48
CA ASP A 198 -5.40 -28.42 -18.14
C ASP A 198 -5.57 -29.26 -19.42
N ARG A 199 -6.17 -30.45 -19.31
CA ARG A 199 -6.40 -31.33 -20.46
C ARG A 199 -7.30 -30.71 -21.54
N SER A 200 -8.15 -29.76 -21.16
CA SER A 200 -9.25 -29.26 -22.00
C SER A 200 -9.10 -27.77 -22.34
N HIS A 201 -8.39 -26.99 -21.50
CA HIS A 201 -8.38 -25.56 -21.60
C HIS A 201 -6.98 -24.97 -21.40
N VAL A 202 -6.80 -23.77 -21.95
CA VAL A 202 -5.66 -22.88 -21.64
C VAL A 202 -6.25 -21.64 -20.98
N TYR A 203 -5.66 -21.24 -19.85
CA TYR A 203 -6.08 -20.10 -19.05
C TYR A 203 -5.02 -19.00 -19.15
N TRP A 204 -5.46 -17.76 -19.36
CA TRP A 204 -4.57 -16.60 -19.41
C TRP A 204 -5.16 -15.42 -18.65
N LEU A 205 -4.29 -14.61 -18.05
CA LEU A 205 -4.64 -13.49 -17.17
C LEU A 205 -5.49 -12.37 -17.81
N GLU A 206 -5.46 -12.19 -19.13
CA GLU A 206 -6.04 -11.00 -19.74
C GLU A 206 -7.47 -11.19 -20.30
N HIS A 207 -7.98 -12.41 -20.39
CA HIS A 207 -9.31 -12.64 -20.96
C HIS A 207 -10.01 -13.89 -20.37
N LEU A 208 -10.92 -13.64 -19.50
CA LEU A 208 -12.08 -14.48 -19.27
C LEU A 208 -13.32 -13.81 -19.88
#